data_9051a62702730e8cf0508abc1eea2b67
#
_entry.id   9051a62702730e8cf0508abc1eea2b67
#
_cell.length_a   1.000
_cell.length_b   1.000
_cell.length_c   1.000
_cell.angle_alpha   90.00
_cell.angle_beta   90.00
_cell.angle_gamma   90.00
#
_symmetry.space_group_name_H-M   'P 1'
#
loop_
_entity.id
_entity.type
_entity.pdbx_description
1 polymer ?
#
loop_
_entity_poly.entity_id
_entity_poly.type
_entity_poly.pdbx_seq_one_letter_code
_entity_poly.pdbx_strand_id
1 'polypeptide(L)'
;MKRIVLLISVAAIALLGSSKVSAQGKYGPDSTECIKYLSYYTEYYKQKNYDAALPKWRQAYKYCPPTSRYSMLSDGTTLIRNLIQKNQNNPVYKEKLVDSLMTLYNQRVEFWPKYATSSLNNMALDMYNYMKDEPAKLLEGLTGVIEQTKSKTRPNIFLFQISTAV
;
A
#
# COMPACT_ATOMS: atom_id res chain seq x y z
N MET A 1 -74.20 31.01 15.71
CA MET A 1 -73.54 30.12 14.77
C MET A 1 -71.99 30.34 14.89
N LYS A 2 -71.37 29.52 15.72
CA LYS A 2 -69.93 29.59 16.04
C LYS A 2 -69.22 28.58 15.18
N ARG A 3 -68.37 29.04 14.24
CA ARG A 3 -67.52 28.20 13.44
C ARG A 3 -66.24 27.88 14.23
N ILE A 4 -66.10 26.63 14.63
CA ILE A 4 -64.84 26.11 15.22
C ILE A 4 -63.88 25.77 14.10
N VAL A 5 -62.79 26.54 14.03
CA VAL A 5 -61.68 26.24 13.12
C VAL A 5 -60.73 25.29 13.86
N LEU A 6 -60.67 24.06 13.40
CA LEU A 6 -59.78 23.04 13.91
C LEU A 6 -58.41 23.22 13.27
N LEU A 7 -57.43 23.73 14.02
CA LEU A 7 -56.03 23.80 13.61
C LEU A 7 -55.40 22.42 13.80
N ILE A 8 -55.20 21.70 12.71
CA ILE A 8 -54.41 20.48 12.69
C ILE A 8 -52.94 20.89 12.60
N SER A 9 -52.26 20.85 13.73
CA SER A 9 -50.80 20.99 13.77
C SER A 9 -50.14 19.68 13.34
N VAL A 10 -49.64 19.64 12.10
CA VAL A 10 -48.79 18.55 11.61
C VAL A 10 -47.42 18.69 12.26
N ALA A 11 -47.17 17.90 13.28
CA ALA A 11 -45.83 17.74 13.85
C ALA A 11 -44.98 16.91 12.85
N ALA A 12 -44.20 17.59 12.04
CA ALA A 12 -43.17 16.95 11.22
C ALA A 12 -42.05 16.45 12.15
N ILE A 13 -42.09 15.17 12.49
CA ILE A 13 -40.99 14.48 13.16
C ILE A 13 -39.87 14.35 12.12
N ALA A 14 -38.95 15.31 12.15
CA ALA A 14 -37.68 15.19 11.44
C ALA A 14 -36.89 14.05 12.09
N LEU A 15 -36.97 12.87 11.51
CA LEU A 15 -36.01 11.77 11.76
C LEU A 15 -34.64 12.24 11.30
N LEU A 16 -33.96 12.98 12.17
CA LEU A 16 -32.51 13.21 12.05
C LEU A 16 -31.83 11.87 12.25
N GLY A 17 -31.76 11.11 11.16
CA GLY A 17 -30.84 10.00 11.06
C GLY A 17 -29.47 10.56 11.34
N SER A 18 -28.97 10.39 12.56
CA SER A 18 -27.60 10.64 12.94
C SER A 18 -26.73 9.67 12.15
N SER A 19 -26.45 9.98 10.87
CA SER A 19 -25.30 9.44 10.19
C SER A 19 -24.12 9.85 11.06
N LYS A 20 -23.59 8.91 11.83
CA LYS A 20 -22.30 9.03 12.47
C LYS A 20 -21.32 9.23 11.31
N VAL A 21 -21.10 10.47 10.92
CA VAL A 21 -19.90 10.88 10.21
C VAL A 21 -18.79 10.69 11.24
N SER A 22 -18.35 9.44 11.36
CA SER A 22 -17.11 9.11 12.00
C SER A 22 -16.08 9.91 11.20
N ALA A 23 -15.58 10.98 11.77
CA ALA A 23 -14.35 11.59 11.29
C ALA A 23 -13.32 10.47 11.37
N GLN A 24 -13.17 9.71 10.26
CA GLN A 24 -12.22 8.62 10.18
C GLN A 24 -10.86 9.28 10.30
N GLY A 25 -10.33 9.27 11.52
CA GLY A 25 -9.00 9.78 11.78
C GLY A 25 -7.97 9.04 10.93
N LYS A 26 -6.75 9.50 10.94
CA LYS A 26 -5.58 8.97 10.21
C LYS A 26 -5.50 7.43 10.15
N TYR A 27 -6.05 6.73 11.13
CA TYR A 27 -5.95 5.28 11.28
C TYR A 27 -7.22 4.52 10.84
N GLY A 28 -8.22 5.22 10.30
CA GLY A 28 -9.45 4.61 9.77
C GLY A 28 -10.43 4.10 10.84
N PRO A 29 -11.46 3.36 10.42
CA PRO A 29 -12.52 2.87 11.32
C PRO A 29 -11.99 1.86 12.36
N ASP A 30 -11.01 1.04 11.98
CA ASP A 30 -10.39 0.04 12.86
C ASP A 30 -9.17 0.59 13.59
N SER A 31 -9.20 1.86 14.00
CA SER A 31 -8.04 2.60 14.53
C SER A 31 -7.34 1.88 15.69
N THR A 32 -8.07 1.23 16.58
CA THR A 32 -7.51 0.47 17.71
C THR A 32 -6.65 -0.68 17.23
N GLU A 33 -7.15 -1.51 16.32
CA GLU A 33 -6.40 -2.64 15.77
C GLU A 33 -5.25 -2.16 14.89
N CYS A 34 -5.48 -1.11 14.10
CA CYS A 34 -4.46 -0.49 13.29
C CYS A 34 -3.26 -0.03 14.14
N ILE A 35 -3.48 0.79 15.17
CA ILE A 35 -2.42 1.31 16.05
C ILE A 35 -1.70 0.17 16.78
N LYS A 36 -2.44 -0.79 17.29
CA LYS A 36 -1.91 -1.97 17.98
C LYS A 36 -0.94 -2.75 17.08
N TYR A 37 -1.35 -3.10 15.86
CA TYR A 37 -0.51 -3.89 14.97
C TYR A 37 0.64 -3.09 14.33
N LEU A 38 0.46 -1.78 14.11
CA LEU A 38 1.57 -0.89 13.74
C LEU A 38 2.67 -0.90 14.81
N SER A 39 2.31 -0.86 16.08
CA SER A 39 3.27 -0.91 17.19
C SER A 39 3.97 -2.28 17.24
N TYR A 40 3.21 -3.37 17.19
CA TYR A 40 3.75 -4.72 17.31
C TYR A 40 4.73 -5.07 16.19
N TYR A 41 4.36 -4.83 14.90
CA TYR A 41 5.29 -5.16 13.83
C TYR A 41 6.54 -4.29 13.88
N THR A 42 6.38 -2.99 14.20
CA THR A 42 7.51 -2.04 14.24
C THR A 42 8.55 -2.47 15.28
N GLU A 43 8.12 -3.01 16.42
CA GLU A 43 9.02 -3.49 17.46
C GLU A 43 9.92 -4.63 16.95
N TYR A 44 9.32 -5.66 16.36
CA TYR A 44 10.08 -6.77 15.76
C TYR A 44 10.90 -6.33 14.55
N TYR A 45 10.37 -5.43 13.73
CA TYR A 45 11.06 -4.91 12.55
C TYR A 45 12.35 -4.16 12.90
N LYS A 46 12.33 -3.31 13.93
CA LYS A 46 13.52 -2.62 14.44
C LYS A 46 14.61 -3.58 14.91
N GLN A 47 14.22 -4.70 15.49
CA GLN A 47 15.11 -5.79 15.90
C GLN A 47 15.58 -6.65 14.72
N LYS A 48 15.18 -6.34 13.47
CA LYS A 48 15.40 -7.16 12.27
C LYS A 48 14.84 -8.58 12.37
N ASN A 49 13.94 -8.83 13.33
CA ASN A 49 13.21 -10.08 13.45
C ASN A 49 12.02 -10.09 12.48
N TYR A 50 12.31 -10.27 11.19
CA TYR A 50 11.32 -10.16 10.12
C TYR A 50 10.28 -11.29 10.15
N ASP A 51 10.62 -12.44 10.68
CA ASP A 51 9.70 -13.56 10.81
C ASP A 51 8.59 -13.26 11.83
N ALA A 52 8.95 -12.67 12.96
CA ALA A 52 7.98 -12.23 13.96
C ALA A 52 7.23 -10.95 13.53
N ALA A 53 7.89 -10.06 12.77
CA ALA A 53 7.29 -8.84 12.26
C ALA A 53 6.21 -9.10 11.19
N LEU A 54 6.45 -10.03 10.26
CA LEU A 54 5.61 -10.28 9.09
C LEU A 54 4.13 -10.56 9.43
N PRO A 55 3.77 -11.48 10.34
CA PRO A 55 2.36 -11.74 10.68
C PRO A 55 1.69 -10.52 11.32
N LYS A 56 2.41 -9.72 12.09
CA LYS A 56 1.88 -8.49 12.71
C LYS A 56 1.73 -7.38 11.68
N TRP A 57 2.68 -7.25 10.75
CA TRP A 57 2.59 -6.34 9.63
C TRP A 57 1.39 -6.66 8.72
N ARG A 58 1.11 -7.92 8.43
CA ARG A 58 -0.08 -8.32 7.67
C ARG A 58 -1.37 -7.88 8.33
N GLN A 59 -1.45 -7.92 9.67
CA GLN A 59 -2.60 -7.39 10.40
C GLN A 59 -2.66 -5.85 10.33
N ALA A 60 -1.53 -5.17 10.48
CA ALA A 60 -1.48 -3.72 10.28
C ALA A 60 -1.94 -3.35 8.87
N TYR A 61 -1.44 -4.03 7.84
CA TYR A 61 -1.82 -3.80 6.44
C TYR A 61 -3.31 -4.05 6.16
N LYS A 62 -3.94 -4.98 6.90
CA LYS A 62 -5.37 -5.28 6.81
C LYS A 62 -6.24 -4.19 7.44
N TYR A 63 -5.86 -3.70 8.62
CA TYR A 63 -6.69 -2.78 9.41
C TYR A 63 -6.40 -1.31 9.19
N CYS A 64 -5.20 -0.97 8.71
CA CYS A 64 -4.79 0.41 8.53
C CYS A 64 -5.05 0.89 7.09
N PRO A 65 -5.58 2.10 6.91
CA PRO A 65 -5.54 2.76 5.61
C PRO A 65 -4.09 2.91 5.11
N PRO A 66 -3.82 2.83 3.80
CA PRO A 66 -2.47 3.00 3.25
C PRO A 66 -1.87 4.39 3.53
N THR A 67 -2.72 5.38 3.83
CA THR A 67 -2.35 6.74 4.23
C THR A 67 -1.99 6.87 5.70
N SER A 68 -2.20 5.84 6.53
CA SER A 68 -1.96 5.91 7.97
C SER A 68 -0.48 6.11 8.32
N ARG A 69 0.43 5.44 7.61
CA ARG A 69 1.86 5.50 7.88
C ARG A 69 2.68 5.05 6.68
N TYR A 70 3.55 5.94 6.17
CA TYR A 70 4.44 5.59 5.05
C TYR A 70 5.32 4.36 5.35
N SER A 71 5.86 4.27 6.57
CA SER A 71 6.73 3.15 6.94
C SER A 71 6.01 1.79 6.86
N MET A 72 4.69 1.72 7.05
CA MET A 72 3.95 0.47 6.89
C MET A 72 4.12 -0.11 5.48
N LEU A 73 4.06 0.74 4.45
CA LEU A 73 4.25 0.30 3.07
C LEU A 73 5.73 0.06 2.74
N SER A 74 6.65 0.92 3.23
CA SER A 74 8.09 0.77 2.96
C SER A 74 8.70 -0.43 3.69
N ASP A 75 8.34 -0.66 4.94
CA ASP A 75 8.79 -1.82 5.72
C ASP A 75 8.22 -3.11 5.13
N GLY A 76 6.96 -3.05 4.64
CA GLY A 76 6.33 -4.14 3.92
C GLY A 76 7.14 -4.62 2.73
N THR A 77 7.73 -3.69 1.94
CA THR A 77 8.61 -4.10 0.82
C THR A 77 9.84 -4.89 1.31
N THR A 78 10.41 -4.53 2.45
CA THR A 78 11.54 -5.26 3.05
C THR A 78 11.12 -6.64 3.56
N LEU A 79 9.97 -6.73 4.21
CA LEU A 79 9.43 -8.01 4.71
C LEU A 79 9.10 -8.97 3.56
N ILE A 80 8.51 -8.46 2.47
CA ILE A 80 8.20 -9.28 1.29
C ILE A 80 9.48 -9.72 0.57
N ARG A 81 10.51 -8.85 0.41
CA ARG A 81 11.81 -9.27 -0.13
C ARG A 81 12.45 -10.39 0.70
N ASN A 82 12.42 -10.28 2.01
CA ASN A 82 12.93 -11.34 2.90
C ASN A 82 12.18 -12.65 2.67
N LEU A 83 10.85 -12.58 2.50
CA LEU A 83 10.03 -13.76 2.23
C LEU A 83 10.31 -14.34 0.83
N ILE A 84 10.56 -13.53 -0.20
CA ILE A 84 10.99 -13.97 -1.53
C ILE A 84 12.32 -14.73 -1.42
N GLN A 85 13.30 -14.20 -0.69
CA GLN A 85 14.60 -14.85 -0.50
C GLN A 85 14.47 -16.21 0.15
N LYS A 86 13.57 -16.39 1.10
CA LYS A 86 13.31 -17.67 1.79
C LYS A 86 12.57 -18.70 0.92
N ASN A 87 11.93 -18.25 -0.17
CA ASN A 87 11.09 -19.10 -1.00
C ASN A 87 11.57 -19.21 -2.45
N GLN A 88 12.88 -19.11 -2.67
CA GLN A 88 13.50 -19.18 -4.02
C GLN A 88 13.16 -20.49 -4.74
N ASN A 89 13.00 -21.58 -4.00
CA ASN A 89 12.72 -22.92 -4.54
C ASN A 89 11.22 -23.17 -4.81
N ASN A 90 10.35 -22.17 -4.61
CA ASN A 90 8.92 -22.26 -4.90
C ASN A 90 8.52 -21.16 -5.89
N PRO A 91 8.65 -21.40 -7.21
CA PRO A 91 8.45 -20.38 -8.23
C PRO A 91 7.04 -19.79 -8.22
N VAL A 92 6.01 -20.61 -8.04
CA VAL A 92 4.61 -20.16 -7.99
C VAL A 92 4.35 -19.22 -6.79
N TYR A 93 4.93 -19.54 -5.64
CA TYR A 93 4.78 -18.68 -4.47
C TYR A 93 5.64 -17.42 -4.59
N LYS A 94 6.85 -17.54 -5.13
CA LYS A 94 7.74 -16.40 -5.42
C LYS A 94 7.05 -15.38 -6.32
N GLU A 95 6.40 -15.81 -7.40
CA GLU A 95 5.65 -14.94 -8.31
C GLU A 95 4.57 -14.13 -7.57
N LYS A 96 3.73 -14.78 -6.75
CA LYS A 96 2.72 -14.10 -5.93
C LYS A 96 3.32 -13.08 -4.96
N LEU A 97 4.51 -13.35 -4.45
CA LEU A 97 5.22 -12.41 -3.57
C LEU A 97 5.77 -11.22 -4.35
N VAL A 98 6.25 -11.42 -5.57
CA VAL A 98 6.68 -10.33 -6.47
C VAL A 98 5.49 -9.43 -6.81
N ASP A 99 4.33 -9.98 -7.14
CA ASP A 99 3.11 -9.20 -7.37
C ASP A 99 2.71 -8.38 -6.13
N SER A 100 2.80 -8.99 -4.95
CA SER A 100 2.55 -8.28 -3.69
C SER A 100 3.54 -7.14 -3.46
N LEU A 101 4.81 -7.34 -3.83
CA LEU A 101 5.85 -6.33 -3.75
C LEU A 101 5.57 -5.16 -4.70
N MET A 102 5.16 -5.43 -5.94
CA MET A 102 4.78 -4.40 -6.92
C MET A 102 3.54 -3.62 -6.45
N THR A 103 2.56 -4.32 -5.86
CA THR A 103 1.38 -3.67 -5.27
C THR A 103 1.76 -2.68 -4.18
N LEU A 104 2.68 -3.02 -3.29
CA LEU A 104 3.17 -2.10 -2.24
C LEU A 104 3.87 -0.87 -2.83
N TYR A 105 4.63 -1.02 -3.92
CA TYR A 105 5.24 0.11 -4.60
C TYR A 105 4.21 1.04 -5.24
N ASN A 106 3.20 0.47 -5.92
CA ASN A 106 2.11 1.25 -6.51
C ASN A 106 1.35 2.04 -5.44
N GLN A 107 1.04 1.44 -4.31
CA GLN A 107 0.42 2.13 -3.18
C GLN A 107 1.31 3.25 -2.61
N ARG A 108 2.64 3.05 -2.55
CA ARG A 108 3.56 4.11 -2.13
C ARG A 108 3.58 5.29 -3.10
N VAL A 109 3.45 5.04 -4.40
CA VAL A 109 3.36 6.10 -5.43
C VAL A 109 2.04 6.85 -5.30
N GLU A 110 0.94 6.13 -5.17
CA GLU A 110 -0.42 6.67 -5.11
C GLU A 110 -0.65 7.49 -3.83
N PHE A 111 -0.42 6.88 -2.67
CA PHE A 111 -0.79 7.49 -1.39
C PHE A 111 0.29 8.39 -0.78
N TRP A 112 1.52 8.34 -1.31
CA TRP A 112 2.65 9.10 -0.79
C TRP A 112 3.46 9.78 -1.92
N PRO A 113 2.87 10.76 -2.64
CA PRO A 113 3.49 11.39 -3.82
C PRO A 113 4.87 11.98 -3.55
N LYS A 114 5.11 12.48 -2.34
CA LYS A 114 6.43 12.97 -1.90
C LYS A 114 7.55 11.94 -2.11
N TYR A 115 7.22 10.65 -2.03
CA TYR A 115 8.16 9.54 -2.15
C TYR A 115 8.02 8.78 -3.47
N ALA A 116 7.19 9.25 -4.41
CA ALA A 116 6.88 8.54 -5.66
C ALA A 116 8.15 8.22 -6.46
N THR A 117 9.00 9.21 -6.72
CA THR A 117 10.25 9.01 -7.47
C THR A 117 11.16 7.96 -6.84
N SER A 118 11.35 8.01 -5.52
CA SER A 118 12.17 7.01 -4.83
C SER A 118 11.53 5.62 -4.84
N SER A 119 10.21 5.56 -4.75
CA SER A 119 9.45 4.31 -4.82
C SER A 119 9.55 3.66 -6.18
N LEU A 120 9.36 4.42 -7.27
CA LEU A 120 9.51 3.95 -8.65
C LEU A 120 10.94 3.46 -8.95
N ASN A 121 11.96 4.23 -8.55
CA ASN A 121 13.34 3.80 -8.73
C ASN A 121 13.67 2.49 -7.97
N ASN A 122 13.13 2.31 -6.75
CA ASN A 122 13.32 1.07 -6.00
C ASN A 122 12.49 -0.09 -6.60
N MET A 123 11.29 0.19 -7.11
CA MET A 123 10.47 -0.77 -7.85
C MET A 123 11.22 -1.34 -9.06
N ALA A 124 11.85 -0.47 -9.88
CA ALA A 124 12.64 -0.90 -11.03
C ALA A 124 13.80 -1.82 -10.65
N LEU A 125 14.48 -1.56 -9.52
CA LEU A 125 15.55 -2.44 -9.02
C LEU A 125 15.00 -3.83 -8.66
N ASP A 126 13.85 -3.88 -7.98
CA ASP A 126 13.24 -5.15 -7.60
C ASP A 126 12.66 -5.89 -8.82
N MET A 127 12.06 -5.17 -9.78
CA MET A 127 11.65 -5.77 -11.07
C MET A 127 12.84 -6.45 -11.77
N TYR A 128 13.95 -5.75 -11.91
CA TYR A 128 15.15 -6.32 -12.51
C TYR A 128 15.70 -7.53 -11.73
N ASN A 129 15.59 -7.53 -10.41
CA ASN A 129 16.07 -8.65 -9.59
C ASN A 129 15.16 -9.89 -9.67
N TYR A 130 13.86 -9.71 -9.82
CA TYR A 130 12.89 -10.79 -9.59
C TYR A 130 12.09 -11.21 -10.84
N MET A 131 12.12 -10.42 -11.95
CA MET A 131 11.28 -10.64 -13.13
C MET A 131 12.10 -10.92 -14.40
N LYS A 132 13.36 -11.37 -14.27
CA LYS A 132 14.22 -11.68 -15.44
C LYS A 132 13.66 -12.78 -16.33
N ASP A 133 12.87 -13.67 -15.76
CA ASP A 133 12.22 -14.77 -16.49
C ASP A 133 11.02 -14.30 -17.33
N GLU A 134 10.61 -13.02 -17.18
CA GLU A 134 9.51 -12.38 -17.90
C GLU A 134 10.01 -11.10 -18.63
N PRO A 135 10.90 -11.21 -19.62
CA PRO A 135 11.61 -10.05 -20.19
C PRO A 135 10.70 -9.00 -20.81
N ALA A 136 9.60 -9.39 -21.44
CA ALA A 136 8.64 -8.45 -22.02
C ALA A 136 7.96 -7.59 -20.93
N LYS A 137 7.49 -8.22 -19.85
CA LYS A 137 6.87 -7.54 -18.69
C LYS A 137 7.87 -6.68 -17.94
N LEU A 138 9.11 -7.16 -17.80
CA LEU A 138 10.20 -6.40 -17.22
C LEU A 138 10.51 -5.14 -18.02
N LEU A 139 10.66 -5.27 -19.36
CA LEU A 139 10.94 -4.14 -20.25
C LEU A 139 9.86 -3.09 -20.21
N GLU A 140 8.58 -3.49 -20.26
CA GLU A 140 7.43 -2.61 -20.12
C GLU A 140 7.46 -1.85 -18.79
N GLY A 141 7.68 -2.56 -17.68
CA GLY A 141 7.74 -1.97 -16.35
C GLY A 141 8.90 -0.98 -16.18
N LEU A 142 10.10 -1.31 -16.67
CA LEU A 142 11.26 -0.40 -16.63
C LEU A 142 11.00 0.86 -17.48
N THR A 143 10.40 0.71 -18.66
CA THR A 143 10.03 1.83 -19.54
C THR A 143 9.05 2.76 -18.82
N GLY A 144 7.99 2.20 -18.21
CA GLY A 144 7.02 2.97 -17.44
C GLY A 144 7.63 3.73 -16.24
N VAL A 145 8.62 3.14 -15.57
CA VAL A 145 9.35 3.84 -14.50
C VAL A 145 10.16 5.00 -15.05
N ILE A 146 10.87 4.81 -16.16
CA ILE A 146 11.69 5.87 -16.80
C ILE A 146 10.82 7.04 -17.23
N GLU A 147 9.67 6.77 -17.87
CA GLU A 147 8.73 7.79 -18.31
C GLU A 147 8.16 8.62 -17.15
N GLN A 148 7.88 7.99 -16.02
CA GLN A 148 7.34 8.65 -14.83
C GLN A 148 8.42 9.43 -14.06
N THR A 149 9.63 8.92 -13.96
CA THR A 149 10.71 9.54 -13.17
C THR A 149 11.55 10.54 -13.97
N LYS A 150 11.56 10.42 -15.32
CA LYS A 150 12.27 11.34 -16.26
C LYS A 150 13.73 11.55 -15.85
N SER A 151 14.14 12.81 -15.66
CA SER A 151 15.49 13.17 -15.25
C SER A 151 15.89 12.69 -13.84
N LYS A 152 14.95 12.19 -13.07
CA LYS A 152 15.20 11.62 -11.73
C LYS A 152 15.33 10.09 -11.73
N THR A 153 15.33 9.47 -12.91
CA THR A 153 15.62 8.04 -13.08
C THR A 153 17.06 7.75 -12.68
N ARG A 154 17.26 6.71 -11.87
CA ARG A 154 18.63 6.27 -11.54
C ARG A 154 19.34 5.72 -12.78
N PRO A 155 20.62 6.07 -13.03
CA PRO A 155 21.34 5.70 -14.27
C PRO A 155 21.36 4.19 -14.55
N ASN A 156 21.45 3.36 -13.54
CA ASN A 156 21.47 1.89 -13.70
C ASN A 156 20.15 1.32 -14.24
N ILE A 157 19.03 2.03 -14.12
CA ILE A 157 17.73 1.58 -14.66
C ILE A 157 17.75 1.62 -16.19
N PHE A 158 18.41 2.60 -16.80
CA PHE A 158 18.62 2.63 -18.25
C PHE A 158 19.47 1.43 -18.73
N LEU A 159 20.50 1.05 -17.96
CA LEU A 159 21.29 -0.14 -18.28
C LEU A 159 20.44 -1.41 -18.18
N PHE A 160 19.57 -1.52 -17.18
CA PHE A 160 18.64 -2.65 -17.06
C PHE A 160 17.68 -2.73 -18.24
N GLN A 161 17.12 -1.60 -18.67
CA GLN A 161 16.24 -1.54 -19.84
C GLN A 161 16.95 -2.03 -21.11
N ILE A 162 18.15 -1.50 -21.38
CA ILE A 162 18.95 -1.90 -22.56
C ILE A 162 19.28 -3.40 -22.50
N SER A 163 19.74 -3.89 -21.35
CA SER A 163 20.10 -5.31 -21.20
C SER A 163 18.93 -6.28 -21.28
N THR A 164 17.71 -5.79 -21.12
CA THR A 164 16.49 -6.60 -21.22
C THR A 164 15.93 -6.59 -22.63
N ALA A 165 16.24 -5.55 -23.43
CA ALA A 165 15.77 -5.39 -24.81
C ALA A 165 16.60 -6.15 -25.85
N VAL A 166 17.77 -6.69 -25.48
CA VAL A 166 18.70 -7.48 -26.31
C VAL A 166 18.47 -8.97 -26.11
#